data_bce5b73d907f068a5c4861238af347ca
#
_entry.id   bce5b73d907f068a5c4861238af347ca
#
_cell.length_a   1.000
_cell.length_b   1.000
_cell.length_c   1.000
_cell.angle_alpha   90.00
_cell.angle_beta   90.00
_cell.angle_gamma   90.00
#
_symmetry.space_group_name_H-M   'P 1'
#
loop_
_entity.id
_entity.type
_entity.pdbx_description
1 polymer ?
#
loop_
_entity_poly.entity_id
_entity_poly.type
_entity_poly.pdbx_seq_one_letter_code
_entity_poly.pdbx_strand_id
1 'polypeptide(L)'
;GRNVHNMQVKFQKFAEVVMNPFKETYKSIEKTYKNWKSINVKPYDKNEVDPYTRVRIILMNGTEFEAIWNTHRFNRHCPNNDVRRAMAMIRRGEQQQQKRIANLKPRNESILEHTLGYEQLAVDLTAIMAQREKNAYVKKQLDFALLEDFDHLYRYSDLMDLEKGAHADAIIGKYTEVMPGRPTVSEPRHPYDDVDFYINNYLSDPVTRLNAGIITAAEQQTMNYYLNVANLYESELGRKLYAEIAMIEEQHVTGYGSLMDPTVTMYECMVMHEYTECYLYWSCYNDETDARIKDIWLMHY
;
A
#
# COMPACT_ATOMS: atom_id res chain seq x y z
N GLY A 1 -29.92 11.81 -24.63
CA GLY A 1 -29.09 13.04 -24.72
C GLY A 1 -28.85 13.73 -23.36
N ARG A 2 -29.78 13.58 -22.38
CA ARG A 2 -29.66 14.25 -21.05
C ARG A 2 -28.69 13.54 -20.08
N ASN A 3 -28.51 12.23 -20.17
CA ASN A 3 -27.66 11.49 -19.24
C ASN A 3 -26.15 11.64 -19.53
N VAL A 4 -25.78 11.83 -20.81
CA VAL A 4 -24.36 12.00 -21.19
C VAL A 4 -23.86 13.40 -20.81
N HIS A 5 -24.73 14.42 -20.93
CA HIS A 5 -24.39 15.78 -20.54
C HIS A 5 -24.20 15.95 -19.03
N ASN A 6 -25.02 15.24 -18.22
CA ASN A 6 -24.88 15.23 -16.77
C ASN A 6 -23.63 14.44 -16.28
N MET A 7 -23.20 13.41 -17.01
CA MET A 7 -21.93 12.72 -16.71
C MET A 7 -20.73 13.59 -17.05
N GLN A 8 -20.73 14.27 -18.21
CA GLN A 8 -19.63 15.19 -18.57
C GLN A 8 -19.51 16.37 -17.59
N VAL A 9 -20.63 16.93 -17.13
CA VAL A 9 -20.61 18.02 -16.13
C VAL A 9 -20.12 17.53 -14.75
N LYS A 10 -20.43 16.29 -14.37
CA LYS A 10 -19.83 15.69 -13.16
C LYS A 10 -18.32 15.45 -13.30
N PHE A 11 -17.87 14.96 -14.44
CA PHE A 11 -16.43 14.77 -14.70
C PHE A 11 -15.66 16.10 -14.75
N GLN A 12 -16.24 17.16 -15.31
CA GLN A 12 -15.62 18.48 -15.34
C GLN A 12 -15.51 19.12 -13.93
N LYS A 13 -16.47 18.90 -13.04
CA LYS A 13 -16.38 19.35 -11.65
C LYS A 13 -15.33 18.59 -10.81
N PHE A 14 -15.04 17.34 -11.14
CA PHE A 14 -13.99 16.57 -10.46
C PHE A 14 -12.56 16.94 -10.92
N ALA A 15 -12.41 17.53 -12.09
CA ALA A 15 -11.10 17.96 -12.61
C ALA A 15 -10.60 19.30 -12.00
N GLU A 16 -11.42 20.02 -11.23
CA GLU A 16 -11.07 21.37 -10.73
C GLU A 16 -10.58 21.41 -9.28
N VAL A 17 -10.61 20.32 -8.53
CA VAL A 17 -10.02 20.29 -7.19
C VAL A 17 -8.73 19.47 -7.23
N VAL A 18 -7.73 20.02 -7.87
CA VAL A 18 -6.35 19.53 -7.71
C VAL A 18 -5.88 20.01 -6.34
N MET A 19 -5.93 19.12 -5.35
CA MET A 19 -5.30 19.39 -4.06
C MET A 19 -3.79 19.58 -4.29
N ASN A 20 -3.27 20.68 -3.79
CA ASN A 20 -1.85 20.99 -3.86
C ASN A 20 -1.33 21.22 -2.44
N PRO A 21 -0.64 20.22 -1.84
CA PRO A 21 -0.20 20.30 -0.45
C PRO A 21 0.71 21.50 -0.19
N PHE A 22 1.40 22.03 -1.21
CA PHE A 22 2.24 23.23 -1.08
C PHE A 22 1.45 24.54 -0.99
N LYS A 23 0.15 24.51 -1.27
CA LYS A 23 -0.75 25.68 -1.20
C LYS A 23 -1.75 25.61 -0.07
N GLU A 24 -1.83 24.48 0.62
CA GLU A 24 -2.74 24.27 1.74
C GLU A 24 -2.24 25.03 2.99
N THR A 25 -3.19 25.41 3.83
CA THR A 25 -2.88 25.95 5.15
C THR A 25 -2.92 24.81 6.16
N TYR A 26 -1.78 24.48 6.76
CA TYR A 26 -1.67 23.38 7.71
C TYR A 26 -1.40 23.87 9.14
N LYS A 27 -1.70 22.99 10.06
CA LYS A 27 -1.39 23.20 11.48
C LYS A 27 0.12 23.05 11.70
N SER A 28 0.67 23.78 12.64
CA SER A 28 2.03 23.53 13.07
C SER A 28 2.16 22.09 13.60
N ILE A 29 3.34 21.52 13.43
CA ILE A 29 3.63 20.12 13.80
C ILE A 29 3.35 19.85 15.30
N GLU A 30 3.52 20.84 16.17
CA GLU A 30 3.22 20.73 17.59
C GLU A 30 1.73 20.54 17.86
N LYS A 31 0.87 21.02 16.95
CA LYS A 31 -0.59 20.96 17.08
C LYS A 31 -1.18 19.69 16.44
N THR A 32 -0.40 18.92 15.71
CA THR A 32 -0.86 17.67 15.09
C THR A 32 -0.90 16.50 16.06
N TYR A 33 -0.11 16.57 17.15
CA TYR A 33 -0.10 15.54 18.17
C TYR A 33 -1.48 15.32 18.78
N LYS A 34 -1.89 14.07 18.85
CA LYS A 34 -3.14 13.62 19.45
C LYS A 34 -2.88 12.86 20.74
N ASN A 35 -3.87 12.86 21.63
CA ASN A 35 -3.87 11.97 22.78
C ASN A 35 -3.93 10.49 22.30
N TRP A 36 -3.25 9.59 22.99
CA TRP A 36 -3.25 8.16 22.66
C TRP A 36 -4.66 7.53 22.63
N LYS A 37 -5.61 8.07 23.38
CA LYS A 37 -7.01 7.64 23.31
C LYS A 37 -7.64 7.87 21.92
N SER A 38 -7.13 8.81 21.14
CA SER A 38 -7.62 9.12 19.79
C SER A 38 -7.30 8.03 18.76
N ILE A 39 -6.42 7.09 19.08
CA ILE A 39 -6.14 5.93 18.22
C ILE A 39 -7.17 4.82 18.36
N ASN A 40 -7.99 4.82 19.41
CA ASN A 40 -9.06 3.86 19.63
C ASN A 40 -10.26 4.21 18.74
N VAL A 41 -10.21 3.74 17.51
CA VAL A 41 -11.31 3.87 16.54
C VAL A 41 -12.16 2.61 16.54
N LYS A 42 -13.44 2.77 16.17
CA LYS A 42 -14.32 1.61 15.98
C LYS A 42 -13.86 0.83 14.74
N PRO A 43 -13.61 -0.48 14.84
CA PRO A 43 -13.30 -1.30 13.68
C PRO A 43 -14.43 -1.28 12.63
N TYR A 44 -14.10 -1.63 11.38
CA TYR A 44 -15.14 -1.87 10.38
C TYR A 44 -15.89 -3.19 10.67
N ASP A 45 -17.07 -3.34 10.10
CA ASP A 45 -17.77 -4.64 10.09
C ASP A 45 -17.29 -5.45 8.89
N LYS A 46 -16.67 -6.60 9.12
CA LYS A 46 -16.11 -7.44 8.05
C LYS A 46 -17.13 -7.95 7.06
N ASN A 47 -18.41 -8.01 7.45
CA ASN A 47 -19.50 -8.51 6.60
C ASN A 47 -20.15 -7.41 5.74
N GLU A 48 -19.94 -6.14 6.12
CA GLU A 48 -20.55 -4.97 5.46
C GLU A 48 -19.53 -4.06 4.77
N VAL A 49 -18.25 -4.22 5.08
CA VAL A 49 -17.20 -3.37 4.53
C VAL A 49 -17.05 -3.58 3.02
N ASP A 50 -16.93 -2.49 2.27
CA ASP A 50 -16.51 -2.58 0.89
C ASP A 50 -15.09 -3.19 0.80
N PRO A 51 -14.83 -4.17 -0.07
CA PRO A 51 -13.50 -4.78 -0.21
C PRO A 51 -12.39 -3.75 -0.41
N TYR A 52 -12.62 -2.69 -1.18
CA TYR A 52 -11.62 -1.64 -1.39
C TYR A 52 -11.40 -0.74 -0.17
N THR A 53 -12.33 -0.65 0.77
CA THR A 53 -12.06 -0.03 2.08
C THR A 53 -10.98 -0.83 2.83
N ARG A 54 -11.08 -2.16 2.84
CA ARG A 54 -10.05 -3.04 3.42
C ARG A 54 -8.70 -2.85 2.72
N VAL A 55 -8.69 -2.82 1.39
CA VAL A 55 -7.49 -2.61 0.57
C VAL A 55 -6.82 -1.27 0.91
N ARG A 56 -7.57 -0.17 1.03
CA ARG A 56 -7.03 1.14 1.43
C ARG A 56 -6.44 1.12 2.84
N ILE A 57 -7.09 0.46 3.78
CA ILE A 57 -6.59 0.31 5.16
C ILE A 57 -5.26 -0.45 5.16
N ILE A 58 -5.14 -1.53 4.39
CA ILE A 58 -3.91 -2.29 4.26
C ILE A 58 -2.80 -1.43 3.66
N LEU A 59 -3.06 -0.75 2.54
CA LEU A 59 -2.10 0.13 1.88
C LEU A 59 -1.58 1.21 2.82
N MET A 60 -2.48 1.96 3.44
CA MET A 60 -2.10 3.09 4.28
C MET A 60 -1.42 2.64 5.59
N ASN A 61 -1.78 1.49 6.13
CA ASN A 61 -1.05 0.92 7.26
C ASN A 61 0.42 0.63 6.93
N GLY A 62 0.70 0.13 5.74
CA GLY A 62 2.06 -0.11 5.26
C GLY A 62 2.83 1.17 4.99
N THR A 63 2.20 2.13 4.33
CA THR A 63 2.80 3.43 4.03
C THR A 63 3.24 4.15 5.31
N GLU A 64 2.39 4.22 6.31
CA GLU A 64 2.71 4.81 7.62
C GLU A 64 3.80 4.03 8.38
N PHE A 65 3.81 2.71 8.27
CA PHE A 65 4.88 1.91 8.88
C PHE A 65 6.24 2.23 8.25
N GLU A 66 6.28 2.35 6.94
CA GLU A 66 7.51 2.69 6.21
C GLU A 66 7.96 4.13 6.51
N ALA A 67 7.03 5.08 6.66
CA ALA A 67 7.32 6.44 7.09
C ALA A 67 8.10 6.47 8.40
N ILE A 68 7.65 5.71 9.39
CA ILE A 68 8.33 5.59 10.69
C ILE A 68 9.76 5.06 10.50
N TRP A 69 9.93 4.04 9.69
CA TRP A 69 11.22 3.43 9.40
C TRP A 69 12.17 4.40 8.70
N ASN A 70 11.71 5.08 7.68
CA ASN A 70 12.47 6.07 6.92
C ASN A 70 12.92 7.23 7.80
N THR A 71 12.05 7.73 8.66
CA THR A 71 12.38 8.83 9.58
C THR A 71 13.43 8.41 10.62
N HIS A 72 13.38 7.18 11.11
CA HIS A 72 14.44 6.64 11.96
C HIS A 72 15.78 6.59 11.25
N ARG A 73 15.81 6.12 10.01
CA ARG A 73 17.01 6.07 9.18
C ARG A 73 17.55 7.47 8.93
N PHE A 74 16.71 8.40 8.54
CA PHE A 74 17.09 9.82 8.36
C PHE A 74 17.73 10.39 9.61
N ASN A 75 17.11 10.22 10.77
CA ASN A 75 17.57 10.79 12.03
C ASN A 75 18.93 10.23 12.49
N ARG A 76 19.30 9.02 12.09
CA ARG A 76 20.62 8.45 12.41
C ARG A 76 21.76 9.11 11.65
N HIS A 77 21.45 9.70 10.49
CA HIS A 77 22.45 10.27 9.58
C HIS A 77 22.39 11.80 9.48
N CYS A 78 21.33 12.44 9.95
CA CYS A 78 21.17 13.88 9.90
C CYS A 78 22.02 14.57 11.01
N PRO A 79 22.98 15.44 10.65
CA PRO A 79 23.82 16.12 11.64
C PRO A 79 23.13 17.32 12.31
N ASN A 80 22.03 17.82 11.74
CA ASN A 80 21.32 18.99 12.25
C ASN A 80 20.30 18.60 13.32
N ASN A 81 20.52 19.04 14.56
CA ASN A 81 19.66 18.68 15.68
C ASN A 81 18.25 19.26 15.59
N ASP A 82 18.05 20.43 14.99
CA ASP A 82 16.72 21.02 14.87
C ASP A 82 15.88 20.27 13.84
N VAL A 83 16.50 19.89 12.72
CA VAL A 83 15.87 18.98 11.73
C VAL A 83 15.54 17.64 12.35
N ARG A 84 16.46 17.04 13.13
CA ARG A 84 16.22 15.76 13.82
C ARG A 84 15.02 15.83 14.77
N ARG A 85 14.89 16.95 15.52
CA ARG A 85 13.73 17.17 16.41
C ARG A 85 12.44 17.28 15.63
N ALA A 86 12.41 18.06 14.55
CA ALA A 86 11.23 18.19 13.69
C ALA A 86 10.82 16.84 13.13
N MET A 87 11.76 16.07 12.57
CA MET A 87 11.48 14.74 12.02
C MET A 87 11.02 13.74 13.10
N ALA A 88 11.53 13.83 14.32
CA ALA A 88 11.06 12.99 15.42
C ALA A 88 9.61 13.33 15.82
N MET A 89 9.19 14.57 15.68
CA MET A 89 7.80 14.97 15.92
C MET A 89 6.87 14.47 14.81
N ILE A 90 7.28 14.56 13.54
CA ILE A 90 6.57 13.98 12.41
C ILE A 90 6.38 12.48 12.63
N ARG A 91 7.45 11.75 12.85
CA ARG A 91 7.42 10.31 13.10
C ARG A 91 6.46 9.92 14.22
N ARG A 92 6.37 10.71 15.28
CA ARG A 92 5.41 10.45 16.36
C ARG A 92 3.97 10.61 15.88
N GLY A 93 3.70 11.59 15.03
CA GLY A 93 2.41 11.78 14.37
C GLY A 93 2.05 10.56 13.51
N GLU A 94 2.94 10.16 12.63
CA GLU A 94 2.80 8.99 11.74
C GLU A 94 2.58 7.70 12.53
N GLN A 95 3.29 7.51 13.63
CA GLN A 95 3.05 6.36 14.51
C GLN A 95 1.61 6.34 15.06
N GLN A 96 1.05 7.50 15.40
CA GLN A 96 -0.34 7.58 15.84
C GLN A 96 -1.32 7.33 14.68
N GLN A 97 -1.01 7.82 13.49
CA GLN A 97 -1.79 7.57 12.28
C GLN A 97 -1.79 6.07 11.96
N GLN A 98 -0.63 5.44 11.92
CA GLN A 98 -0.49 4.01 11.68
C GLN A 98 -1.28 3.17 12.70
N LYS A 99 -1.21 3.49 13.98
CA LYS A 99 -1.96 2.76 15.02
C LYS A 99 -3.47 2.95 14.89
N ARG A 100 -3.92 4.13 14.49
CA ARG A 100 -5.35 4.37 14.23
C ARG A 100 -5.84 3.55 13.05
N ILE A 101 -5.08 3.49 11.97
CA ILE A 101 -5.39 2.68 10.78
C ILE A 101 -5.41 1.19 11.15
N ALA A 102 -4.38 0.70 11.84
CA ALA A 102 -4.31 -0.70 12.26
C ALA A 102 -5.49 -1.11 13.16
N ASN A 103 -6.00 -0.22 13.99
CA ASN A 103 -7.14 -0.47 14.87
C ASN A 103 -8.49 -0.52 14.13
N LEU A 104 -8.54 -0.17 12.84
CA LEU A 104 -9.74 -0.34 12.02
C LEU A 104 -10.04 -1.80 11.69
N LYS A 105 -9.03 -2.68 11.72
CA LYS A 105 -9.21 -4.11 11.48
C LYS A 105 -10.00 -4.76 12.63
N PRO A 106 -11.10 -5.48 12.36
CA PRO A 106 -11.86 -6.16 13.38
C PRO A 106 -11.16 -7.43 13.87
N ARG A 107 -11.38 -7.79 15.14
CA ARG A 107 -10.78 -8.99 15.75
C ARG A 107 -11.28 -10.30 15.17
N ASN A 108 -12.49 -10.31 14.62
CA ASN A 108 -13.14 -11.50 14.06
C ASN A 108 -12.80 -11.72 12.57
N GLU A 109 -11.97 -10.88 11.97
CA GLU A 109 -11.40 -11.14 10.65
C GLU A 109 -10.20 -12.08 10.81
N SER A 110 -10.27 -13.24 10.18
CA SER A 110 -9.20 -14.23 10.26
C SER A 110 -7.95 -13.77 9.52
N ILE A 111 -6.83 -14.43 9.79
CA ILE A 111 -5.57 -14.20 9.09
C ILE A 111 -5.77 -14.37 7.58
N LEU A 112 -6.42 -15.44 7.15
CA LEU A 112 -6.61 -15.76 5.74
C LEU A 112 -7.57 -14.78 5.04
N GLU A 113 -8.65 -14.36 5.71
CA GLU A 113 -9.53 -13.29 5.19
C GLU A 113 -8.74 -11.99 4.95
N HIS A 114 -7.87 -11.64 5.89
CA HIS A 114 -7.04 -10.44 5.77
C HIS A 114 -5.99 -10.59 4.67
N THR A 115 -5.40 -11.77 4.52
CA THR A 115 -4.44 -12.11 3.44
C THR A 115 -5.06 -11.92 2.06
N LEU A 116 -6.32 -12.34 1.85
CA LEU A 116 -7.01 -12.08 0.59
C LEU A 116 -7.16 -10.59 0.29
N GLY A 117 -7.28 -9.75 1.32
CA GLY A 117 -7.22 -8.30 1.16
C GLY A 117 -5.84 -7.80 0.73
N TYR A 118 -4.77 -8.39 1.23
CA TYR A 118 -3.38 -8.10 0.79
C TYR A 118 -3.19 -8.45 -0.68
N GLU A 119 -3.63 -9.63 -1.10
CA GLU A 119 -3.48 -10.05 -2.50
C GLU A 119 -4.37 -9.26 -3.45
N GLN A 120 -5.56 -8.86 -3.02
CA GLN A 120 -6.39 -7.95 -3.80
C GLN A 120 -5.70 -6.59 -3.98
N LEU A 121 -5.05 -6.06 -2.95
CA LEU A 121 -4.24 -4.86 -3.05
C LEU A 121 -3.10 -5.05 -4.06
N ALA A 122 -2.34 -6.13 -3.94
CA ALA A 122 -1.21 -6.42 -4.82
C ALA A 122 -1.66 -6.46 -6.29
N VAL A 123 -2.63 -7.29 -6.62
CA VAL A 123 -3.14 -7.44 -7.99
C VAL A 123 -3.69 -6.13 -8.55
N ASP A 124 -4.58 -5.47 -7.83
CA ASP A 124 -5.28 -4.30 -8.37
C ASP A 124 -4.35 -3.08 -8.45
N LEU A 125 -3.47 -2.87 -7.47
CA LEU A 125 -2.51 -1.78 -7.48
C LEU A 125 -1.47 -1.95 -8.60
N THR A 126 -0.87 -3.12 -8.70
CA THR A 126 0.12 -3.45 -9.73
C THR A 126 -0.50 -3.34 -11.13
N ALA A 127 -1.73 -3.84 -11.33
CA ALA A 127 -2.45 -3.74 -12.60
C ALA A 127 -2.71 -2.28 -13.00
N ILE A 128 -3.17 -1.43 -12.09
CA ILE A 128 -3.41 -0.01 -12.36
C ILE A 128 -2.11 0.71 -12.71
N MET A 129 -1.04 0.43 -11.98
CA MET A 129 0.27 1.02 -12.25
C MET A 129 0.82 0.57 -13.60
N ALA A 130 0.77 -0.71 -13.91
CA ALA A 130 1.24 -1.27 -15.19
C ALA A 130 0.50 -0.68 -16.40
N GLN A 131 -0.81 -0.44 -16.27
CA GLN A 131 -1.61 0.18 -17.34
C GLN A 131 -1.23 1.64 -17.62
N ARG A 132 -0.79 2.37 -16.61
CA ARG A 132 -0.49 3.82 -16.68
C ARG A 132 1.00 4.10 -16.91
N GLU A 133 1.86 3.13 -16.64
CA GLU A 133 3.30 3.32 -16.67
C GLU A 133 3.80 3.60 -18.09
N LYS A 134 4.50 4.71 -18.25
CA LYS A 134 5.05 5.17 -19.53
C LYS A 134 6.48 4.68 -19.77
N ASN A 135 7.22 4.40 -18.71
CA ASN A 135 8.54 3.84 -18.81
C ASN A 135 8.45 2.35 -19.10
N ALA A 136 8.85 1.93 -20.29
CA ALA A 136 8.73 0.53 -20.73
C ALA A 136 9.53 -0.45 -19.86
N TYR A 137 10.65 -0.01 -19.28
CA TYR A 137 11.46 -0.82 -18.38
C TYR A 137 10.74 -1.07 -17.04
N VAL A 138 10.21 -0.03 -16.42
CA VAL A 138 9.42 -0.14 -15.18
C VAL A 138 8.13 -0.91 -15.43
N LYS A 139 7.46 -0.66 -16.58
CA LYS A 139 6.26 -1.41 -16.95
C LYS A 139 6.51 -2.91 -17.04
N LYS A 140 7.64 -3.33 -17.61
CA LYS A 140 8.01 -4.75 -17.70
C LYS A 140 8.14 -5.40 -16.32
N GLN A 141 8.71 -4.68 -15.36
CA GLN A 141 8.81 -5.14 -13.97
C GLN A 141 7.42 -5.31 -13.33
N LEU A 142 6.54 -4.32 -13.52
CA LEU A 142 5.15 -4.39 -13.04
C LEU A 142 4.37 -5.54 -13.70
N ASP A 143 4.49 -5.71 -15.01
CA ASP A 143 3.81 -6.78 -15.74
C ASP A 143 4.26 -8.18 -15.27
N PHE A 144 5.54 -8.32 -14.92
CA PHE A 144 6.08 -9.58 -14.39
C PHE A 144 5.56 -9.87 -12.99
N ALA A 145 5.68 -8.91 -12.08
CA ALA A 145 5.22 -9.07 -10.70
C ALA A 145 3.71 -9.31 -10.62
N LEU A 146 2.93 -8.69 -11.51
CA LEU A 146 1.48 -8.90 -11.58
C LEU A 146 1.10 -10.37 -11.83
N LEU A 147 1.89 -11.10 -12.60
CA LEU A 147 1.66 -12.53 -12.81
C LEU A 147 1.87 -13.32 -11.51
N GLU A 148 2.86 -12.96 -10.74
CA GLU A 148 3.13 -13.58 -9.43
C GLU A 148 2.06 -13.20 -8.40
N ASP A 149 1.60 -11.95 -8.37
CA ASP A 149 0.50 -11.50 -7.51
C ASP A 149 -0.79 -12.27 -7.78
N PHE A 150 -1.12 -12.54 -9.05
CA PHE A 150 -2.26 -13.41 -9.41
C PHE A 150 -2.08 -14.84 -8.91
N ASP A 151 -0.89 -15.41 -9.02
CA ASP A 151 -0.58 -16.74 -8.47
C ASP A 151 -0.84 -16.77 -6.95
N HIS A 152 -0.37 -15.77 -6.23
CA HIS A 152 -0.57 -15.66 -4.79
C HIS A 152 -2.05 -15.60 -4.43
N LEU A 153 -2.81 -14.73 -5.10
CA LEU A 153 -4.24 -14.60 -4.89
C LEU A 153 -4.98 -15.94 -5.09
N TYR A 154 -4.65 -16.67 -6.16
CA TYR A 154 -5.28 -17.95 -6.43
C TYR A 154 -4.89 -19.02 -5.40
N ARG A 155 -3.64 -19.11 -5.01
CA ARG A 155 -3.16 -20.08 -4.02
C ARG A 155 -3.75 -19.85 -2.64
N TYR A 156 -3.88 -18.59 -2.19
CA TYR A 156 -4.58 -18.28 -0.94
C TYR A 156 -6.09 -18.50 -1.04
N SER A 157 -6.69 -18.28 -2.20
CA SER A 157 -8.09 -18.59 -2.45
C SER A 157 -8.33 -20.11 -2.35
N ASP A 158 -7.46 -20.92 -2.94
CA ASP A 158 -7.51 -22.37 -2.84
C ASP A 158 -7.32 -22.87 -1.39
N LEU A 159 -6.41 -22.23 -0.63
CA LEU A 159 -6.22 -22.54 0.78
C LEU A 159 -7.50 -22.22 1.59
N MET A 160 -8.18 -21.13 1.26
CA MET A 160 -9.44 -20.77 1.91
C MET A 160 -10.55 -21.79 1.61
N ASP A 161 -10.69 -22.20 0.37
CA ASP A 161 -11.64 -23.25 -0.01
C ASP A 161 -11.33 -24.56 0.71
N LEU A 162 -10.07 -24.97 0.73
CA LEU A 162 -9.63 -26.22 1.33
C LEU A 162 -9.85 -26.26 2.86
N GLU A 163 -9.49 -25.20 3.56
CA GLU A 163 -9.49 -25.20 5.03
C GLU A 163 -10.77 -24.66 5.66
N LYS A 164 -11.48 -23.78 4.99
CA LYS A 164 -12.67 -23.10 5.53
C LYS A 164 -13.94 -23.40 4.74
N GLY A 165 -13.85 -24.03 3.58
CA GLY A 165 -15.00 -24.30 2.70
C GLY A 165 -15.68 -23.02 2.21
N ALA A 166 -14.91 -21.93 2.05
CA ALA A 166 -15.42 -20.62 1.69
C ALA A 166 -14.67 -20.05 0.47
N HIS A 167 -15.42 -19.41 -0.43
CA HIS A 167 -14.83 -18.79 -1.61
C HIS A 167 -14.28 -17.40 -1.31
N ALA A 168 -13.19 -17.03 -1.98
CA ALA A 168 -12.54 -15.73 -1.89
C ALA A 168 -13.47 -14.56 -2.23
N ASP A 169 -14.46 -14.76 -3.11
CA ASP A 169 -15.45 -13.75 -3.50
C ASP A 169 -16.17 -13.12 -2.31
N ALA A 170 -16.34 -13.87 -1.20
CA ALA A 170 -16.94 -13.36 0.02
C ALA A 170 -16.10 -12.20 0.64
N ILE A 171 -14.81 -12.15 0.32
CA ILE A 171 -13.86 -11.19 0.86
C ILE A 171 -13.52 -10.10 -0.16
N ILE A 172 -13.15 -10.50 -1.38
CA ILE A 172 -12.70 -9.58 -2.43
C ILE A 172 -13.84 -9.00 -3.28
N GLY A 173 -15.06 -9.53 -3.11
CA GLY A 173 -16.22 -9.10 -3.87
C GLY A 173 -16.10 -9.44 -5.36
N LYS A 174 -16.74 -8.62 -6.18
CA LYS A 174 -16.75 -8.75 -7.65
C LYS A 174 -15.71 -7.86 -8.34
N TYR A 175 -14.84 -7.22 -7.58
CA TYR A 175 -13.87 -6.27 -8.13
C TYR A 175 -12.68 -6.96 -8.78
N THR A 176 -12.23 -8.06 -8.17
CA THR A 176 -11.07 -8.82 -8.63
C THR A 176 -11.54 -10.23 -8.94
N GLU A 177 -11.31 -10.69 -10.17
CA GLU A 177 -11.75 -12.02 -10.60
C GLU A 177 -10.74 -13.09 -10.16
N VAL A 178 -11.23 -14.12 -9.50
CA VAL A 178 -10.47 -15.33 -9.19
C VAL A 178 -10.93 -16.44 -10.15
N MET A 179 -10.08 -16.75 -11.12
CA MET A 179 -10.34 -17.86 -12.06
C MET A 179 -9.66 -19.13 -11.58
N PRO A 180 -10.39 -20.23 -11.37
CA PRO A 180 -9.78 -21.50 -11.01
C PRO A 180 -8.85 -22.00 -12.12
N GLY A 181 -7.70 -22.54 -11.73
CA GLY A 181 -6.86 -23.34 -12.62
C GLY A 181 -5.77 -22.59 -13.40
N ARG A 182 -5.28 -21.45 -12.92
CA ARG A 182 -4.05 -20.83 -13.43
C ARG A 182 -2.95 -20.81 -12.36
N PRO A 183 -2.31 -21.93 -12.05
CA PRO A 183 -1.06 -21.84 -11.31
C PRO A 183 -0.03 -21.18 -12.22
N THR A 184 0.40 -20.00 -11.88
CA THR A 184 1.67 -19.48 -12.35
C THR A 184 2.74 -20.08 -11.47
N VAL A 185 3.73 -20.70 -12.06
CA VAL A 185 4.88 -21.21 -11.30
C VAL A 185 5.85 -20.05 -11.19
N SER A 186 5.98 -19.51 -9.98
CA SER A 186 7.09 -18.61 -9.69
C SER A 186 8.40 -19.39 -9.75
N GLU A 187 9.26 -19.08 -10.70
CA GLU A 187 10.58 -19.67 -10.76
C GLU A 187 11.50 -18.98 -9.74
N PRO A 188 12.24 -19.76 -8.92
CA PRO A 188 13.25 -19.18 -8.05
C PRO A 188 14.29 -18.43 -8.88
N ARG A 189 14.40 -17.11 -8.67
CA ARG A 189 15.41 -16.29 -9.33
C ARG A 189 16.67 -16.19 -8.47
N HIS A 190 17.79 -16.01 -9.15
CA HIS A 190 19.02 -15.66 -8.45
C HIS A 190 18.92 -14.22 -7.94
N PRO A 191 19.40 -13.88 -6.71
CA PRO A 191 19.29 -12.54 -6.15
C PRO A 191 19.80 -11.38 -7.03
N TYR A 192 20.77 -11.65 -7.92
CA TYR A 192 21.22 -10.67 -8.91
C TYR A 192 20.16 -10.28 -9.95
N ASP A 193 19.25 -11.21 -10.25
CA ASP A 193 18.20 -10.99 -11.25
C ASP A 193 17.09 -10.08 -10.72
N ASP A 194 17.04 -9.89 -9.40
CA ASP A 194 16.07 -9.04 -8.73
C ASP A 194 16.51 -7.58 -8.63
N VAL A 195 17.75 -7.28 -8.98
CA VAL A 195 18.29 -5.92 -8.92
C VAL A 195 18.18 -5.24 -10.29
N ASP A 196 17.28 -4.29 -10.38
CA ASP A 196 17.05 -3.50 -11.58
C ASP A 196 17.95 -2.25 -11.65
N PHE A 197 18.04 -1.65 -12.84
CA PHE A 197 18.67 -0.34 -12.98
C PHE A 197 17.75 0.75 -12.43
N TYR A 198 18.30 1.67 -11.65
CA TYR A 198 17.54 2.77 -11.11
C TYR A 198 17.05 3.74 -12.19
N ILE A 199 15.89 4.34 -11.96
CA ILE A 199 15.34 5.41 -12.78
C ILE A 199 15.89 6.75 -12.30
N ASN A 200 16.38 7.57 -13.24
CA ASN A 200 16.88 8.89 -12.87
C ASN A 200 15.74 9.80 -12.40
N ASN A 201 15.85 10.30 -11.18
CA ASN A 201 14.79 11.05 -10.50
C ASN A 201 14.45 12.40 -11.18
N TYR A 202 15.40 12.98 -11.90
CA TYR A 202 15.21 14.26 -12.58
C TYR A 202 14.67 14.13 -14.01
N LEU A 203 14.92 12.98 -14.65
CA LEU A 203 14.54 12.72 -16.05
C LEU A 203 13.26 11.89 -16.19
N SER A 204 12.90 11.13 -15.17
CA SER A 204 11.71 10.28 -15.19
C SER A 204 10.42 11.07 -15.01
N ASP A 205 9.33 10.51 -15.52
CA ASP A 205 7.99 11.03 -15.27
C ASP A 205 7.70 11.04 -13.75
N PRO A 206 7.11 12.11 -13.20
CA PRO A 206 6.76 12.17 -11.78
C PRO A 206 5.88 11.01 -11.31
N VAL A 207 4.99 10.51 -12.17
CA VAL A 207 4.12 9.36 -11.86
C VAL A 207 4.92 8.06 -11.72
N THR A 208 5.94 7.86 -12.56
CA THR A 208 6.85 6.71 -12.47
C THR A 208 7.57 6.68 -11.13
N ARG A 209 8.08 7.83 -10.67
CA ARG A 209 8.72 7.95 -9.35
C ARG A 209 7.77 7.67 -8.20
N LEU A 210 6.55 8.21 -8.29
CA LEU A 210 5.49 7.99 -7.32
C LEU A 210 5.13 6.50 -7.25
N ASN A 211 4.92 5.86 -8.40
CA ASN A 211 4.61 4.43 -8.50
C ASN A 211 5.70 3.56 -7.86
N ALA A 212 6.98 3.82 -8.15
CA ALA A 212 8.08 3.06 -7.57
C ALA A 212 8.09 3.12 -6.03
N GLY A 213 7.86 4.28 -5.44
CA GLY A 213 7.76 4.46 -3.99
C GLY A 213 6.56 3.73 -3.38
N ILE A 214 5.39 3.87 -3.99
CA ILE A 214 4.14 3.27 -3.48
C ILE A 214 4.21 1.74 -3.55
N ILE A 215 4.62 1.18 -4.68
CA ILE A 215 4.65 -0.28 -4.84
C ILE A 215 5.71 -0.92 -3.94
N THR A 216 6.87 -0.30 -3.79
CA THR A 216 7.90 -0.80 -2.86
C THR A 216 7.36 -0.86 -1.43
N ALA A 217 6.66 0.18 -0.96
CA ALA A 217 6.07 0.21 0.38
C ALA A 217 4.98 -0.87 0.55
N ALA A 218 4.13 -1.06 -0.45
CA ALA A 218 3.09 -2.07 -0.43
C ALA A 218 3.66 -3.49 -0.33
N GLU A 219 4.64 -3.80 -1.17
CA GLU A 219 5.30 -5.11 -1.18
C GLU A 219 6.08 -5.38 0.12
N GLN A 220 6.77 -4.37 0.64
CA GLN A 220 7.48 -4.52 1.91
C GLN A 220 6.54 -4.84 3.07
N GLN A 221 5.38 -4.22 3.12
CA GLN A 221 4.37 -4.56 4.12
C GLN A 221 3.88 -6.00 3.94
N THR A 222 3.59 -6.40 2.72
CA THR A 222 3.11 -7.75 2.37
C THR A 222 4.14 -8.80 2.78
N MET A 223 5.39 -8.62 2.40
CA MET A 223 6.51 -9.46 2.82
C MET A 223 6.59 -9.60 4.34
N ASN A 224 6.60 -8.49 5.06
CA ASN A 224 6.68 -8.50 6.52
C ASN A 224 5.49 -9.22 7.16
N TYR A 225 4.30 -9.03 6.62
CA TYR A 225 3.09 -9.69 7.10
C TYR A 225 3.19 -11.21 6.92
N TYR A 226 3.56 -11.68 5.72
CA TYR A 226 3.66 -13.11 5.44
C TYR A 226 4.77 -13.80 6.20
N LEU A 227 5.92 -13.17 6.38
CA LEU A 227 7.00 -13.71 7.23
C LEU A 227 6.54 -13.91 8.68
N ASN A 228 5.74 -13.00 9.22
CA ASN A 228 5.17 -13.15 10.56
C ASN A 228 4.08 -14.23 10.61
N VAL A 229 3.18 -14.24 9.63
CA VAL A 229 2.08 -15.21 9.57
C VAL A 229 2.58 -16.63 9.39
N ALA A 230 3.62 -16.85 8.59
CA ALA A 230 4.21 -18.16 8.37
C ALA A 230 4.56 -18.91 9.68
N ASN A 231 4.92 -18.17 10.72
CA ASN A 231 5.22 -18.76 12.03
C ASN A 231 3.99 -18.99 12.93
N LEU A 232 2.89 -18.33 12.63
CA LEU A 232 1.69 -18.29 13.49
C LEU A 232 0.49 -19.04 12.90
N TYR A 233 0.54 -19.38 11.61
CA TYR A 233 -0.57 -20.01 10.94
C TYR A 233 -0.83 -21.44 11.46
N GLU A 234 -2.09 -21.84 11.55
CA GLU A 234 -2.50 -23.08 12.23
C GLU A 234 -2.04 -24.35 11.51
N SER A 235 -2.25 -24.41 10.17
CA SER A 235 -1.90 -25.59 9.38
C SER A 235 -0.46 -25.56 8.88
N GLU A 236 0.15 -26.72 8.78
CA GLU A 236 1.50 -26.86 8.18
C GLU A 236 1.52 -26.47 6.71
N LEU A 237 0.46 -26.81 5.98
CA LEU A 237 0.31 -26.44 4.56
C LEU A 237 0.29 -24.91 4.42
N GLY A 238 -0.53 -24.23 5.21
CA GLY A 238 -0.59 -22.77 5.19
C GLY A 238 0.74 -22.14 5.61
N ARG A 239 1.39 -22.64 6.65
CA ARG A 239 2.73 -22.15 7.08
C ARG A 239 3.75 -22.20 5.96
N LYS A 240 3.80 -23.33 5.22
CA LYS A 240 4.70 -23.47 4.07
C LYS A 240 4.33 -22.51 2.94
N LEU A 241 3.04 -22.37 2.64
CA LEU A 241 2.56 -21.43 1.62
C LEU A 241 2.95 -19.98 1.93
N TYR A 242 2.69 -19.52 3.15
CA TYR A 242 3.07 -18.16 3.58
C TYR A 242 4.58 -17.95 3.53
N ALA A 243 5.37 -18.92 3.93
CA ALA A 243 6.83 -18.83 3.88
C ALA A 243 7.35 -18.73 2.44
N GLU A 244 6.80 -19.54 1.52
CA GLU A 244 7.17 -19.51 0.10
C GLU A 244 6.79 -18.17 -0.54
N ILE A 245 5.55 -17.73 -0.39
CA ILE A 245 5.09 -16.47 -0.98
C ILE A 245 5.86 -15.28 -0.38
N ALA A 246 6.15 -15.27 0.92
CA ALA A 246 6.96 -14.23 1.53
C ALA A 246 8.34 -14.04 0.86
N MET A 247 8.93 -15.09 0.35
CA MET A 247 10.21 -15.01 -0.39
C MET A 247 10.03 -14.41 -1.78
N ILE A 248 8.87 -14.58 -2.39
CA ILE A 248 8.55 -13.93 -3.67
C ILE A 248 8.30 -12.42 -3.44
N GLU A 249 7.58 -12.07 -2.38
CA GLU A 249 7.38 -10.66 -2.00
C GLU A 249 8.73 -9.97 -1.67
N GLU A 250 9.68 -10.69 -1.10
CA GLU A 250 11.04 -10.16 -0.90
C GLU A 250 11.71 -9.83 -2.24
N GLN A 251 11.55 -10.65 -3.26
CA GLN A 251 12.04 -10.35 -4.61
C GLN A 251 11.36 -9.09 -5.18
N HIS A 252 10.05 -8.93 -4.99
CA HIS A 252 9.33 -7.73 -5.41
C HIS A 252 9.88 -6.48 -4.71
N VAL A 253 10.10 -6.54 -3.40
CA VAL A 253 10.70 -5.43 -2.63
C VAL A 253 12.08 -5.07 -3.17
N THR A 254 12.92 -6.07 -3.44
CA THR A 254 14.26 -5.86 -3.99
C THR A 254 14.20 -5.26 -5.40
N GLY A 255 13.37 -5.82 -6.26
CA GLY A 255 13.21 -5.35 -7.64
C GLY A 255 12.72 -3.90 -7.70
N TYR A 256 11.58 -3.62 -7.08
CA TYR A 256 11.02 -2.26 -7.07
C TYR A 256 11.88 -1.26 -6.32
N GLY A 257 12.47 -1.67 -5.19
CA GLY A 257 13.36 -0.81 -4.41
C GLY A 257 14.61 -0.42 -5.18
N SER A 258 15.13 -1.30 -6.02
CA SER A 258 16.31 -1.02 -6.87
C SER A 258 16.02 -0.01 -7.99
N LEU A 259 14.75 0.22 -8.35
CA LEU A 259 14.37 1.27 -9.29
C LEU A 259 14.54 2.68 -8.72
N MET A 260 14.61 2.83 -7.40
CA MET A 260 14.77 4.14 -6.77
C MET A 260 16.15 4.73 -7.05
N ASP A 261 16.21 6.04 -7.33
CA ASP A 261 17.44 6.75 -7.63
C ASP A 261 18.32 6.89 -6.37
N PRO A 262 19.47 6.21 -6.31
CA PRO A 262 20.36 6.26 -5.15
C PRO A 262 21.17 7.58 -5.07
N THR A 263 21.08 8.44 -6.09
CA THR A 263 21.85 9.68 -6.16
C THR A 263 21.14 10.87 -5.52
N VAL A 264 19.83 10.72 -5.19
CA VAL A 264 19.09 11.78 -4.49
C VAL A 264 19.53 11.91 -3.04
N THR A 265 19.42 13.11 -2.51
CA THR A 265 19.74 13.37 -1.11
C THR A 265 18.66 12.79 -0.17
N MET A 266 19.01 12.57 1.09
CA MET A 266 18.04 12.14 2.11
C MET A 266 16.89 13.16 2.30
N TYR A 267 17.16 14.45 2.10
CA TYR A 267 16.14 15.50 2.14
C TYR A 267 15.14 15.38 0.99
N GLU A 268 15.62 15.12 -0.22
CA GLU A 268 14.76 14.87 -1.38
C GLU A 268 13.93 13.61 -1.18
N CYS A 269 14.52 12.54 -0.65
CA CYS A 269 13.79 11.33 -0.30
C CYS A 269 12.64 11.62 0.68
N MET A 270 12.89 12.41 1.74
CA MET A 270 11.85 12.75 2.71
C MET A 270 10.73 13.59 2.10
N VAL A 271 11.06 14.59 1.28
CA VAL A 271 10.04 15.39 0.59
C VAL A 271 9.19 14.54 -0.34
N MET A 272 9.81 13.61 -1.08
CA MET A 272 9.08 12.69 -1.97
C MET A 272 8.17 11.74 -1.17
N HIS A 273 8.64 11.25 -0.05
CA HIS A 273 7.88 10.37 0.82
C HIS A 273 6.62 11.07 1.37
N GLU A 274 6.77 12.24 1.95
CA GLU A 274 5.65 13.05 2.46
C GLU A 274 4.65 13.41 1.35
N TYR A 275 5.15 13.78 0.17
CA TYR A 275 4.29 14.03 -0.99
C TYR A 275 3.49 12.79 -1.40
N THR A 276 4.13 11.62 -1.38
CA THR A 276 3.49 10.34 -1.68
C THR A 276 2.37 10.03 -0.69
N GLU A 277 2.60 10.25 0.59
CA GLU A 277 1.58 10.08 1.62
C GLU A 277 0.39 11.02 1.44
N CYS A 278 0.64 12.30 1.21
CA CYS A 278 -0.40 13.27 0.90
C CYS A 278 -1.24 12.83 -0.30
N TYR A 279 -0.59 12.37 -1.38
CA TYR A 279 -1.27 11.85 -2.57
C TYR A 279 -2.16 10.65 -2.23
N LEU A 280 -1.64 9.69 -1.48
CA LEU A 280 -2.38 8.48 -1.11
C LEU A 280 -3.57 8.80 -0.21
N TYR A 281 -3.42 9.64 0.80
CA TYR A 281 -4.54 10.08 1.65
C TYR A 281 -5.62 10.82 0.87
N TRP A 282 -5.21 11.70 -0.04
CA TRP A 282 -6.13 12.38 -0.94
C TRP A 282 -6.90 11.40 -1.83
N SER A 283 -6.21 10.43 -2.43
CA SER A 283 -6.81 9.37 -3.24
C SER A 283 -7.79 8.52 -2.42
N CYS A 284 -7.35 8.04 -1.26
CA CYS A 284 -8.21 7.28 -0.34
C CYS A 284 -9.46 8.08 0.06
N TYR A 285 -9.32 9.36 0.39
CA TYR A 285 -10.44 10.23 0.72
C TYR A 285 -11.46 10.34 -0.41
N ASN A 286 -11.00 10.50 -1.64
CA ASN A 286 -11.91 10.65 -2.78
C ASN A 286 -12.69 9.37 -3.10
N ASP A 287 -12.04 8.23 -2.96
CA ASP A 287 -12.58 6.93 -3.38
C ASP A 287 -13.30 6.18 -2.24
N GLU A 288 -13.15 6.62 -1.00
CA GLU A 288 -13.73 5.95 0.16
C GLU A 288 -15.26 6.06 0.20
N THR A 289 -15.91 4.92 0.44
CA THR A 289 -17.37 4.81 0.52
C THR A 289 -17.91 4.84 1.95
N ASP A 290 -17.11 4.43 2.94
CA ASP A 290 -17.46 4.53 4.36
C ASP A 290 -17.19 5.96 4.87
N ALA A 291 -18.24 6.68 5.23
CA ALA A 291 -18.14 8.08 5.64
C ALA A 291 -17.21 8.31 6.85
N ARG A 292 -17.23 7.39 7.82
CA ARG A 292 -16.40 7.47 9.03
C ARG A 292 -14.93 7.25 8.73
N ILE A 293 -14.62 6.30 7.86
CA ILE A 293 -13.25 6.01 7.42
C ILE A 293 -12.75 7.13 6.50
N LYS A 294 -13.62 7.66 5.64
CA LYS A 294 -13.33 8.83 4.82
C LYS A 294 -12.88 10.04 5.65
N ASP A 295 -13.52 10.29 6.78
CA ASP A 295 -13.13 11.35 7.72
C ASP A 295 -11.74 11.10 8.34
N ILE A 296 -11.35 9.83 8.53
CA ILE A 296 -10.00 9.46 8.99
C ILE A 296 -8.96 9.82 7.91
N TRP A 297 -9.22 9.49 6.65
CA TRP A 297 -8.32 9.86 5.55
C TRP A 297 -8.12 11.36 5.46
N LEU A 298 -9.19 12.14 5.52
CA LEU A 298 -9.12 13.61 5.52
C LEU A 298 -8.36 14.17 6.73
N MET A 299 -8.52 13.56 7.89
CA MET A 299 -7.82 14.01 9.11
C MET A 299 -6.32 13.73 9.06
N HIS A 300 -5.91 12.66 8.37
CA HIS A 300 -4.50 12.30 8.22
C HIS A 300 -3.83 13.13 7.11
N TYR A 301 -4.54 13.40 6.02
CA TYR A 301 -4.10 14.36 5.00
C TYR A 301 -3.83 15.75 5.60
#